data_a48a8aabf0c163e3e1a53605b8521099
#
_entry.id   a48a8aabf0c163e3e1a53605b8521099
#
_cell.length_a   1.000
_cell.length_b   1.000
_cell.length_c   1.000
_cell.angle_alpha   90.00
_cell.angle_beta   90.00
_cell.angle_gamma   90.00
#
_symmetry.space_group_name_H-M   'P 1'
#
loop_
_entity.id
_entity.type
_entity.pdbx_description
1 polymer ?
#
loop_
_entity_poly.entity_id
_entity_poly.type
_entity_poly.pdbx_seq_one_letter_code
_entity_poly.pdbx_strand_id
1 'polypeptide(L)'
;GIELPPFKLVVGARLVFDDGTPDIIAYPTTRHGWGRLTRMLTIGNRRTIKGDCVMKFRNLLIHCEDMILIAMATEKDEAPLQRLARAAPGALWLGATMPYGGADRRRLTRLAALADRIGIPLLATNDALYATREQRPLHDVVTCIREGTNINDAGRLLRANGERHLKSPQEMRRLFRSCPRAVDESTRILDRIGFSLRDLEYEYPHEPVPQGWDPQSWLEHLVLDAANRLHPQGLPQRWQNVLDEELSLIRKCNFACYFLTVHDIVNYARTQDPPILCQGRGSAANSLVCYLLEITSIDPIANNLLFTRFLSEERREPPDIDVDFEHERREEVMQYIYRRYTRRRAGIAATVIHYRPRSAVREAGKALGFSEDVTARLADTSWGSWGSEMPVERFIEAGLDPGQDDIARLQWIVAQLLTFPRHLSQHVGGYVLTEDRLDETVPIHNAAMADRTFIEWDKDDID
;
A
#
# COMPACT_ATOMS: atom_id res chain seq x y z
N GLY A 1 -25.06 21.36 13.24
CA GLY A 1 -23.93 20.43 13.10
C GLY A 1 -22.79 20.92 13.96
N ILE A 2 -22.13 20.03 14.70
CA ILE A 2 -20.91 20.37 15.44
C ILE A 2 -19.82 20.42 14.37
N GLU A 3 -19.25 21.58 14.10
CA GLU A 3 -18.03 21.70 13.30
C GLU A 3 -16.90 21.03 14.09
N LEU A 4 -16.45 19.89 13.62
CA LEU A 4 -15.24 19.25 14.16
C LEU A 4 -14.03 20.12 13.77
N PRO A 5 -13.04 20.28 14.67
CA PRO A 5 -11.83 20.99 14.31
C PRO A 5 -11.14 20.29 13.13
N PRO A 6 -10.43 21.03 12.27
CA PRO A 6 -9.76 20.45 11.10
C PRO A 6 -8.79 19.33 11.56
N PHE A 7 -9.00 18.13 11.04
CA PHE A 7 -8.15 16.98 11.30
C PHE A 7 -7.09 16.87 10.20
N LYS A 8 -5.81 16.83 10.60
CA LYS A 8 -4.69 16.66 9.68
C LYS A 8 -4.13 15.25 9.83
N LEU A 9 -4.36 14.41 8.81
CA LEU A 9 -3.70 13.12 8.70
C LEU A 9 -2.30 13.31 8.13
N VAL A 10 -1.30 12.75 8.79
CA VAL A 10 0.08 12.70 8.31
C VAL A 10 0.53 11.26 8.15
N VAL A 11 1.21 10.96 7.04
CA VAL A 11 1.73 9.62 6.74
C VAL A 11 3.23 9.56 6.95
N GLY A 12 3.68 8.44 7.47
CA GLY A 12 5.10 8.17 7.71
C GLY A 12 5.34 6.70 7.95
N ALA A 13 6.59 6.34 8.22
CA ALA A 13 6.98 4.96 8.48
C ALA A 13 7.83 4.85 9.75
N ARG A 14 7.65 3.76 10.50
CA ARG A 14 8.58 3.33 11.53
C ARG A 14 9.64 2.46 10.88
N LEU A 15 10.86 2.96 10.86
CA LEU A 15 12.03 2.27 10.33
C LEU A 15 12.63 1.40 11.42
N VAL A 16 12.64 0.10 11.18
CA VAL A 16 13.29 -0.91 12.05
C VAL A 16 14.56 -1.39 11.35
N PHE A 17 15.67 -1.39 12.07
CA PHE A 17 16.99 -1.67 11.51
C PHE A 17 17.52 -3.02 11.99
N ASP A 18 18.23 -3.72 11.10
CA ASP A 18 18.88 -5.00 11.40
C ASP A 18 20.34 -4.89 11.88
N ASP A 19 20.86 -3.65 11.97
CA ASP A 19 22.24 -3.34 12.38
C ASP A 19 22.36 -2.78 13.80
N GLY A 20 21.32 -2.91 14.63
CA GLY A 20 21.28 -2.44 16.00
C GLY A 20 21.02 -0.95 16.16
N THR A 21 20.73 -0.22 15.09
CA THR A 21 20.24 1.16 15.15
C THR A 21 18.86 1.17 15.83
N PRO A 22 18.57 2.13 16.73
CA PRO A 22 17.24 2.25 17.33
C PRO A 22 16.18 2.57 16.26
N ASP A 23 14.93 2.23 16.54
CA ASP A 23 13.82 2.56 15.65
C ASP A 23 13.74 4.07 15.42
N ILE A 24 13.54 4.46 14.16
CA ILE A 24 13.34 5.85 13.76
C ILE A 24 11.97 5.97 13.08
N ILE A 25 11.15 6.89 13.59
CA ILE A 25 9.89 7.24 12.91
C ILE A 25 10.20 8.38 11.94
N ALA A 26 9.86 8.19 10.67
CA ALA A 26 10.14 9.14 9.59
C ALA A 26 8.82 9.67 9.01
N TYR A 27 8.68 11.01 8.96
CA TYR A 27 7.58 11.69 8.30
C TYR A 27 8.11 12.56 7.16
N PRO A 28 7.73 12.32 5.90
CA PRO A 28 8.09 13.19 4.80
C PRO A 28 7.42 14.57 4.95
N THR A 29 8.15 15.64 4.66
CA THR A 29 7.63 17.00 4.73
C THR A 29 7.19 17.53 3.38
N THR A 30 7.69 16.94 2.29
CA THR A 30 7.42 17.30 0.89
C THR A 30 7.17 16.06 0.05
N ARG A 31 6.70 16.24 -1.18
CA ARG A 31 6.59 15.15 -2.20
C ARG A 31 7.96 14.50 -2.46
N HIS A 32 9.04 15.28 -2.49
CA HIS A 32 10.40 14.75 -2.64
C HIS A 32 10.79 13.87 -1.43
N GLY A 33 10.53 14.33 -0.20
CA GLY A 33 10.75 13.53 1.02
C GLY A 33 9.98 12.21 1.02
N TRP A 34 8.73 12.21 0.51
CA TRP A 34 7.96 10.99 0.30
C TRP A 34 8.65 10.02 -0.66
N GLY A 35 9.09 10.50 -1.83
CA GLY A 35 9.82 9.68 -2.79
C GLY A 35 11.11 9.09 -2.21
N ARG A 36 11.82 9.84 -1.37
CA ARG A 36 13.00 9.36 -0.64
C ARG A 36 12.66 8.24 0.34
N LEU A 37 11.55 8.38 1.07
CA LEU A 37 11.08 7.37 2.04
C LEU A 37 10.67 6.08 1.31
N THR A 38 9.81 6.14 0.31
CA THR A 38 9.31 4.98 -0.44
C THR A 38 10.43 4.25 -1.17
N ARG A 39 11.37 4.99 -1.76
CA ARG A 39 12.57 4.41 -2.37
C ARG A 39 13.47 3.71 -1.36
N MET A 40 13.65 4.27 -0.17
CA MET A 40 14.43 3.64 0.91
C MET A 40 13.76 2.35 1.39
N LEU A 41 12.43 2.35 1.57
CA LEU A 41 11.65 1.16 1.91
C LEU A 41 11.74 0.10 0.81
N THR A 42 11.62 0.49 -0.46
CA THR A 42 11.82 -0.41 -1.60
C THR A 42 13.19 -1.09 -1.57
N ILE A 43 14.26 -0.35 -1.25
CA ILE A 43 15.61 -0.94 -1.10
C ILE A 43 15.64 -2.00 0.00
N GLY A 44 14.98 -1.75 1.13
CA GLY A 44 14.88 -2.72 2.23
C GLY A 44 14.08 -3.96 1.87
N ASN A 45 12.90 -3.75 1.29
CA ASN A 45 11.98 -4.82 0.87
C ASN A 45 12.58 -5.73 -0.22
N ARG A 46 13.33 -5.13 -1.15
CA ARG A 46 13.93 -5.85 -2.29
C ARG A 46 15.17 -6.68 -1.92
N ARG A 47 15.69 -6.54 -0.70
CA ARG A 47 16.84 -7.34 -0.21
C ARG A 47 16.45 -8.69 0.37
N THR A 48 15.17 -8.92 0.57
CA THR A 48 14.67 -10.08 1.30
C THR A 48 13.39 -10.65 0.67
N ILE A 49 12.84 -11.68 1.29
CA ILE A 49 11.60 -12.32 0.83
C ILE A 49 10.37 -11.45 1.14
N LYS A 50 9.23 -11.82 0.57
CA LYS A 50 7.94 -11.18 0.82
C LYS A 50 7.61 -11.13 2.32
N GLY A 51 7.26 -9.95 2.80
CA GLY A 51 6.84 -9.71 4.18
C GLY A 51 7.95 -9.22 5.12
N ASP A 52 9.20 -9.28 4.67
CA ASP A 52 10.34 -8.78 5.42
C ASP A 52 10.93 -7.52 4.79
N CYS A 53 11.63 -6.73 5.61
CA CYS A 53 12.34 -5.52 5.18
C CYS A 53 13.68 -5.42 5.90
N VAL A 54 14.77 -5.47 5.15
CA VAL A 54 16.14 -5.38 5.70
C VAL A 54 16.67 -3.96 5.52
N MET A 55 16.56 -3.16 6.59
CA MET A 55 16.98 -1.76 6.63
C MET A 55 18.27 -1.59 7.41
N LYS A 56 19.18 -0.76 6.91
CA LYS A 56 20.43 -0.40 7.57
C LYS A 56 20.53 1.11 7.78
N PHE A 57 21.19 1.53 8.84
CA PHE A 57 21.35 2.95 9.19
C PHE A 57 21.91 3.78 8.03
N ARG A 58 22.85 3.23 7.26
CA ARG A 58 23.38 3.89 6.04
C ARG A 58 22.32 4.26 5.02
N ASN A 59 21.22 3.46 4.92
CA ASN A 59 20.14 3.77 3.99
C ASN A 59 19.40 5.04 4.42
N LEU A 60 19.13 5.17 5.73
CA LEU A 60 18.53 6.40 6.27
C LEU A 60 19.43 7.62 6.06
N LEU A 61 20.73 7.52 6.35
CA LEU A 61 21.67 8.65 6.17
C LEU A 61 21.72 9.17 4.73
N ILE A 62 21.48 8.30 3.73
CA ILE A 62 21.46 8.69 2.31
C ILE A 62 20.11 9.31 1.91
N HIS A 63 19.01 8.91 2.57
CA HIS A 63 17.65 9.26 2.13
C HIS A 63 16.90 10.19 3.09
N CYS A 64 17.52 10.69 4.17
CA CYS A 64 16.83 11.45 5.21
C CYS A 64 16.45 12.90 4.86
N GLU A 65 16.76 13.36 3.66
CA GLU A 65 16.39 14.69 3.18
C GLU A 65 14.88 14.87 3.13
N ASP A 66 14.39 16.07 3.45
CA ASP A 66 12.98 16.44 3.49
C ASP A 66 12.12 15.54 4.40
N MET A 67 12.69 15.03 5.48
CA MET A 67 11.98 14.21 6.48
C MET A 67 12.12 14.80 7.87
N ILE A 68 11.09 14.63 8.67
CA ILE A 68 11.15 14.73 10.12
C ILE A 68 11.43 13.34 10.67
N LEU A 69 12.44 13.24 11.54
CA LEU A 69 12.90 12.00 12.13
C LEU A 69 12.71 12.03 13.65
N ILE A 70 12.11 10.97 14.21
CA ILE A 70 11.93 10.82 15.65
C ILE A 70 12.62 9.52 16.06
N ALA A 71 13.74 9.64 16.77
CA ALA A 71 14.49 8.50 17.25
C ALA A 71 13.89 7.96 18.56
N MET A 72 13.51 6.68 18.55
CA MET A 72 13.03 5.95 19.72
C MET A 72 14.22 5.29 20.45
N ALA A 73 15.18 6.10 20.85
CA ALA A 73 16.52 5.70 21.30
C ALA A 73 16.67 5.68 22.83
N THR A 74 17.78 5.17 23.28
CA THR A 74 18.24 5.17 24.67
C THR A 74 19.55 5.95 24.81
N GLU A 75 20.03 6.15 26.03
CA GLU A 75 21.32 6.83 26.29
C GLU A 75 22.54 6.11 25.68
N LYS A 76 22.39 4.85 25.25
CA LYS A 76 23.47 4.08 24.60
C LYS A 76 23.65 4.43 23.11
N ASP A 77 22.66 5.11 22.55
CA ASP A 77 22.56 5.34 21.09
C ASP A 77 23.11 6.74 20.71
N GLU A 78 23.93 7.38 21.57
CA GLU A 78 24.44 8.74 21.36
C GLU A 78 25.20 8.91 20.04
N ALA A 79 26.10 7.97 19.70
CA ALA A 79 26.92 8.06 18.48
C ALA A 79 26.09 8.00 17.18
N PRO A 80 25.14 7.05 16.99
CA PRO A 80 24.26 7.08 15.82
C PRO A 80 23.37 8.33 15.78
N LEU A 81 22.88 8.82 16.93
CA LEU A 81 22.08 10.04 16.98
C LEU A 81 22.88 11.28 16.55
N GLN A 82 24.14 11.43 16.98
CA GLN A 82 25.02 12.52 16.54
C GLN A 82 25.27 12.48 15.04
N ARG A 83 25.44 11.29 14.46
CA ARG A 83 25.60 11.13 13.01
C ARG A 83 24.33 11.53 12.26
N LEU A 84 23.17 11.13 12.78
CA LEU A 84 21.88 11.46 12.17
C LEU A 84 21.56 12.96 12.29
N ALA A 85 21.88 13.59 13.42
CA ALA A 85 21.72 15.03 13.62
C ALA A 85 22.55 15.86 12.62
N ARG A 86 23.74 15.36 12.24
CA ARG A 86 24.56 16.00 11.19
C ARG A 86 24.00 15.79 9.79
N ALA A 87 23.40 14.62 9.51
CA ALA A 87 22.81 14.29 8.21
C ALA A 87 21.47 15.01 8.00
N ALA A 88 20.70 15.22 9.06
CA ALA A 88 19.37 15.85 9.05
C ALA A 88 19.32 17.03 10.05
N PRO A 89 20.05 18.13 9.81
CA PRO A 89 20.14 19.24 10.73
C PRO A 89 18.79 19.92 10.96
N GLY A 90 18.39 20.06 12.24
CA GLY A 90 17.11 20.64 12.62
C GLY A 90 15.87 19.78 12.29
N ALA A 91 16.06 18.53 11.85
CA ALA A 91 14.97 17.62 11.47
C ALA A 91 14.94 16.33 12.31
N LEU A 92 15.72 16.25 13.39
CA LEU A 92 15.77 15.10 14.29
C LEU A 92 15.24 15.47 15.67
N TRP A 93 14.36 14.63 16.23
CA TRP A 93 13.85 14.67 17.60
C TRP A 93 14.20 13.37 18.32
N LEU A 94 14.38 13.48 19.65
CA LEU A 94 14.48 12.30 20.52
C LEU A 94 13.10 12.00 21.13
N GLY A 95 12.49 10.87 20.77
CA GLY A 95 11.20 10.44 21.28
C GLY A 95 11.29 9.92 22.71
N ALA A 96 10.44 10.40 23.61
CA ALA A 96 10.32 9.93 24.99
C ALA A 96 8.89 9.45 25.28
N THR A 97 8.76 8.30 25.95
CA THR A 97 7.49 7.70 26.37
C THR A 97 7.40 7.58 27.88
N MET A 98 6.18 7.57 28.43
CA MET A 98 5.90 7.38 29.86
C MET A 98 4.91 6.23 30.09
N PRO A 99 5.30 4.96 29.84
CA PRO A 99 4.39 3.81 29.84
C PRO A 99 4.16 3.20 31.25
N TYR A 100 4.40 3.88 32.33
CA TYR A 100 4.31 3.39 33.72
C TYR A 100 5.17 2.14 33.97
N GLY A 101 6.39 2.15 33.44
CA GLY A 101 7.37 1.05 33.60
C GLY A 101 8.21 1.11 34.89
N GLY A 102 7.83 1.94 35.89
CA GLY A 102 8.52 2.09 37.17
C GLY A 102 9.73 3.01 37.13
N ALA A 103 10.54 3.00 36.08
CA ALA A 103 11.75 3.83 35.94
C ALA A 103 11.58 5.07 35.03
N ASP A 104 10.35 5.38 34.62
CA ASP A 104 10.05 6.34 33.56
C ASP A 104 10.62 7.74 33.82
N ARG A 105 10.47 8.26 35.03
CA ARG A 105 11.01 9.59 35.37
C ARG A 105 12.53 9.64 35.23
N ARG A 106 13.24 8.62 35.75
CA ARG A 106 14.71 8.52 35.63
C ARG A 106 15.13 8.44 34.16
N ARG A 107 14.40 7.62 33.36
CA ARG A 107 14.64 7.50 31.93
C ARG A 107 14.41 8.83 31.22
N LEU A 108 13.30 9.54 31.53
CA LEU A 108 12.99 10.85 30.95
C LEU A 108 14.10 11.85 31.21
N THR A 109 14.61 11.92 32.47
CA THR A 109 15.73 12.83 32.84
C THR A 109 17.00 12.51 32.02
N ARG A 110 17.34 11.23 31.84
CA ARG A 110 18.50 10.81 31.03
C ARG A 110 18.33 11.14 29.54
N LEU A 111 17.14 10.93 28.98
CA LEU A 111 16.85 11.29 27.61
C LEU A 111 16.89 12.80 27.39
N ALA A 112 16.39 13.59 28.32
CA ALA A 112 16.49 15.05 28.26
C ALA A 112 17.98 15.51 28.26
N ALA A 113 18.80 14.97 29.16
CA ALA A 113 20.22 15.26 29.16
C ALA A 113 20.96 14.80 27.90
N LEU A 114 20.55 13.69 27.29
CA LEU A 114 21.09 13.24 26.00
C LEU A 114 20.70 14.20 24.87
N ALA A 115 19.42 14.60 24.80
CA ALA A 115 18.91 15.54 23.82
C ALA A 115 19.66 16.87 23.86
N ASP A 116 19.89 17.40 25.09
CA ASP A 116 20.67 18.64 25.34
C ASP A 116 22.12 18.50 24.86
N ARG A 117 22.80 17.37 25.15
CA ARG A 117 24.19 17.15 24.72
C ARG A 117 24.33 17.07 23.19
N ILE A 118 23.35 16.49 22.52
CA ILE A 118 23.38 16.37 21.06
C ILE A 118 22.88 17.64 20.38
N GLY A 119 22.12 18.49 21.09
CA GLY A 119 21.52 19.71 20.57
C GLY A 119 20.25 19.43 19.71
N ILE A 120 19.46 18.40 20.09
CA ILE A 120 18.19 18.05 19.42
C ILE A 120 17.03 18.19 20.42
N PRO A 121 15.80 18.52 19.96
CA PRO A 121 14.64 18.62 20.84
C PRO A 121 14.17 17.26 21.33
N LEU A 122 13.65 17.21 22.56
CA LEU A 122 12.95 16.08 23.12
C LEU A 122 11.47 16.15 22.72
N LEU A 123 10.90 15.06 22.23
CA LEU A 123 9.49 14.93 21.87
C LEU A 123 8.76 14.00 22.86
N ALA A 124 7.69 14.47 23.46
CA ALA A 124 6.76 13.63 24.19
C ALA A 124 5.88 12.82 23.21
N THR A 125 5.99 11.52 23.24
CA THR A 125 5.14 10.62 22.47
C THR A 125 4.58 9.52 23.36
N ASN A 126 3.39 9.01 23.01
CA ASN A 126 2.86 7.82 23.68
C ASN A 126 3.22 6.53 22.92
N ASP A 127 3.70 6.65 21.71
CA ASP A 127 4.01 5.52 20.82
C ASP A 127 2.84 4.48 20.84
N ALA A 128 1.63 4.97 20.59
CA ALA A 128 0.39 4.23 20.77
C ALA A 128 0.31 3.01 19.83
N LEU A 129 -0.20 1.91 20.36
CA LEU A 129 -0.43 0.65 19.64
C LEU A 129 -1.92 0.37 19.44
N TYR A 130 -2.79 1.03 20.20
CA TYR A 130 -4.24 0.87 20.15
C TYR A 130 -4.93 2.15 20.62
N ALA A 131 -6.20 2.30 20.29
CA ALA A 131 -6.96 3.52 20.59
C ALA A 131 -7.30 3.61 22.09
N THR A 132 -7.74 2.52 22.69
CA THR A 132 -8.14 2.46 24.12
C THR A 132 -7.43 1.32 24.85
N ARG A 133 -7.38 1.41 26.19
CA ARG A 133 -6.70 0.41 27.02
C ARG A 133 -7.34 -0.98 26.91
N GLU A 134 -8.63 -1.03 26.67
CA GLU A 134 -9.43 -2.26 26.55
C GLU A 134 -9.04 -3.08 25.30
N GLN A 135 -8.41 -2.47 24.30
CA GLN A 135 -7.92 -3.15 23.09
C GLN A 135 -6.58 -3.87 23.29
N ARG A 136 -5.96 -3.76 24.45
CA ARG A 136 -4.72 -4.48 24.75
C ARG A 136 -4.82 -6.01 24.52
N PRO A 137 -5.87 -6.74 24.98
CA PRO A 137 -5.97 -8.17 24.73
C PRO A 137 -5.97 -8.53 23.24
N LEU A 138 -6.60 -7.70 22.38
CA LEU A 138 -6.55 -7.88 20.94
C LEU A 138 -5.11 -7.70 20.41
N HIS A 139 -4.40 -6.66 20.84
CA HIS A 139 -3.01 -6.43 20.45
C HIS A 139 -2.09 -7.59 20.91
N ASP A 140 -2.32 -8.15 22.10
CA ASP A 140 -1.54 -9.29 22.60
C ASP A 140 -1.74 -10.52 21.70
N VAL A 141 -2.99 -10.79 21.26
CA VAL A 141 -3.31 -11.86 20.30
C VAL A 141 -2.67 -11.60 18.93
N VAL A 142 -2.79 -10.39 18.40
CA VAL A 142 -2.15 -10.03 17.12
C VAL A 142 -0.62 -10.17 17.20
N THR A 143 -0.03 -9.83 18.34
CA THR A 143 1.41 -10.04 18.57
C THR A 143 1.74 -11.54 18.55
N CYS A 144 0.95 -12.39 19.22
CA CYS A 144 1.16 -13.84 19.19
C CYS A 144 1.01 -14.43 17.79
N ILE A 145 0.03 -13.96 17.00
CA ILE A 145 -0.14 -14.37 15.60
C ILE A 145 1.11 -14.03 14.79
N ARG A 146 1.61 -12.80 14.90
CA ARG A 146 2.81 -12.34 14.18
C ARG A 146 4.06 -13.14 14.54
N GLU A 147 4.25 -13.41 15.84
CA GLU A 147 5.43 -14.12 16.35
C GLU A 147 5.29 -15.65 16.28
N GLY A 148 4.15 -16.17 15.80
CA GLY A 148 3.90 -17.63 15.69
C GLY A 148 3.83 -18.36 17.02
N THR A 149 3.41 -17.68 18.10
CA THR A 149 3.32 -18.21 19.48
C THR A 149 1.90 -18.10 20.04
N ASN A 150 1.71 -18.46 21.30
CA ASN A 150 0.46 -18.26 22.04
C ASN A 150 0.67 -17.39 23.29
N ILE A 151 -0.43 -16.93 23.90
CA ILE A 151 -0.38 -15.99 25.03
C ILE A 151 0.38 -16.56 26.24
N ASN A 152 0.33 -17.87 26.48
CA ASN A 152 0.98 -18.51 27.63
C ASN A 152 2.51 -18.54 27.46
N ASP A 153 2.99 -18.67 26.23
CA ASP A 153 4.41 -18.81 25.89
C ASP A 153 5.07 -17.49 25.45
N ALA A 154 4.25 -16.45 25.12
CA ALA A 154 4.72 -15.19 24.56
C ALA A 154 5.64 -14.39 25.52
N GLY A 155 5.46 -14.50 26.83
CA GLY A 155 6.33 -13.89 27.83
C GLY A 155 6.58 -12.39 27.60
N ARG A 156 7.87 -12.03 27.37
CA ARG A 156 8.29 -10.63 27.16
C ARG A 156 7.99 -10.04 25.77
N LEU A 157 7.44 -10.80 24.85
CA LEU A 157 6.93 -10.30 23.58
C LEU A 157 5.69 -9.42 23.83
N LEU A 158 4.93 -9.72 24.88
CA LEU A 158 3.78 -8.93 25.28
C LEU A 158 4.19 -7.71 26.12
N ARG A 159 3.41 -6.63 25.99
CA ARG A 159 3.65 -5.41 26.77
C ARG A 159 3.24 -5.60 28.22
N ALA A 160 4.00 -5.00 29.15
CA ALA A 160 3.78 -5.14 30.59
C ALA A 160 2.40 -4.60 31.06
N ASN A 161 1.84 -3.61 30.36
CA ASN A 161 0.57 -2.98 30.69
C ASN A 161 -0.13 -2.40 29.45
N GLY A 162 -1.34 -1.85 29.62
CA GLY A 162 -2.15 -1.25 28.57
C GLY A 162 -1.91 0.25 28.33
N GLU A 163 -0.76 0.78 28.71
CA GLU A 163 -0.52 2.24 28.70
C GLU A 163 -0.16 2.82 27.30
N ARG A 164 0.02 1.97 26.31
CA ARG A 164 0.29 2.41 24.92
C ARG A 164 -0.99 2.63 24.12
N HIS A 165 -2.02 3.18 24.74
CA HIS A 165 -3.24 3.67 24.13
C HIS A 165 -3.15 5.17 23.82
N LEU A 166 -4.03 5.71 23.00
CA LEU A 166 -4.13 7.14 22.76
C LEU A 166 -4.48 7.88 24.05
N LYS A 167 -3.76 8.96 24.33
CA LYS A 167 -3.96 9.77 25.53
C LYS A 167 -4.40 11.18 25.16
N SER A 168 -5.22 11.79 26.02
CA SER A 168 -5.61 13.18 25.87
C SER A 168 -4.42 14.13 26.00
N PRO A 169 -4.47 15.35 25.42
CA PRO A 169 -3.44 16.38 25.62
C PRO A 169 -3.19 16.70 27.09
N GLN A 170 -4.24 16.69 27.92
CA GLN A 170 -4.11 16.93 29.37
C GLN A 170 -3.32 15.81 30.05
N GLU A 171 -3.61 14.56 29.72
CA GLU A 171 -2.88 13.42 30.25
C GLU A 171 -1.41 13.44 29.80
N MET A 172 -1.11 13.79 28.56
CA MET A 172 0.27 13.95 28.09
C MET A 172 1.00 15.07 28.86
N ARG A 173 0.38 16.21 29.08
CA ARG A 173 0.97 17.30 29.90
C ARG A 173 1.20 16.87 31.34
N ARG A 174 0.31 16.07 31.92
CA ARG A 174 0.46 15.51 33.27
C ARG A 174 1.65 14.55 33.35
N LEU A 175 1.82 13.67 32.38
CA LEU A 175 2.93 12.71 32.31
C LEU A 175 4.28 13.40 32.15
N PHE A 176 4.34 14.40 31.27
CA PHE A 176 5.57 15.15 30.94
C PHE A 176 5.70 16.47 31.67
N ARG A 177 5.10 16.62 32.86
CA ARG A 177 5.13 17.87 33.66
C ARG A 177 6.53 18.37 33.97
N SER A 178 7.55 17.50 34.00
CA SER A 178 8.95 17.86 34.18
C SER A 178 9.66 18.34 32.90
N CYS A 179 9.05 18.09 31.73
CA CYS A 179 9.58 18.50 30.42
C CYS A 179 8.45 19.03 29.54
N PRO A 180 7.73 20.11 29.91
CA PRO A 180 6.51 20.55 29.21
C PRO A 180 6.76 20.91 27.74
N ARG A 181 7.93 21.47 27.41
CA ARG A 181 8.33 21.79 26.04
C ARG A 181 8.30 20.57 25.12
N ALA A 182 8.54 19.35 25.64
CA ALA A 182 8.51 18.14 24.84
C ALA A 182 7.10 17.82 24.29
N VAL A 183 6.04 18.27 24.97
CA VAL A 183 4.65 18.11 24.50
C VAL A 183 4.36 19.10 23.36
N ASP A 184 4.88 20.32 23.45
CA ASP A 184 4.66 21.36 22.45
C ASP A 184 5.36 21.04 21.11
N GLU A 185 6.43 20.22 21.14
CA GLU A 185 7.13 19.77 19.93
C GLU A 185 6.24 18.96 18.98
N SER A 186 5.20 18.29 19.48
CA SER A 186 4.25 17.58 18.59
C SER A 186 3.50 18.53 17.64
N THR A 187 3.10 19.70 18.11
CA THR A 187 2.49 20.74 17.29
C THR A 187 3.49 21.31 16.28
N ARG A 188 4.72 21.60 16.70
CA ARG A 188 5.78 22.10 15.81
C ARG A 188 6.11 21.12 14.69
N ILE A 189 6.12 19.82 14.98
CA ILE A 189 6.31 18.77 13.98
C ILE A 189 5.13 18.80 12.99
N LEU A 190 3.91 18.82 13.48
CA LEU A 190 2.70 18.82 12.65
C LEU A 190 2.65 20.02 11.69
N ASP A 191 3.06 21.21 12.16
CA ASP A 191 3.09 22.44 11.36
C ASP A 191 4.14 22.37 10.24
N ARG A 192 5.21 21.60 10.41
CA ARG A 192 6.28 21.43 9.42
C ARG A 192 6.00 20.40 8.34
N ILE A 193 5.03 19.51 8.54
CA ILE A 193 4.67 18.50 7.54
C ILE A 193 3.71 19.13 6.55
N GLY A 194 4.19 19.47 5.35
CA GLY A 194 3.37 20.01 4.25
C GLY A 194 2.80 18.93 3.34
N PHE A 195 3.43 17.77 3.27
CA PHE A 195 3.05 16.68 2.38
C PHE A 195 1.71 16.02 2.72
N SER A 196 0.94 15.72 1.70
CA SER A 196 -0.28 14.93 1.73
C SER A 196 -0.24 13.86 0.62
N LEU A 197 -0.91 12.71 0.80
CA LEU A 197 -1.05 11.72 -0.28
C LEU A 197 -1.79 12.29 -1.50
N ARG A 198 -2.54 13.37 -1.34
CA ARG A 198 -3.19 14.10 -2.46
C ARG A 198 -2.21 14.85 -3.37
N ASP A 199 -0.95 15.00 -2.93
CA ASP A 199 0.13 15.60 -3.73
C ASP A 199 0.78 14.59 -4.68
N LEU A 200 0.32 13.33 -4.66
CA LEU A 200 0.79 12.30 -5.57
C LEU A 200 0.05 12.45 -6.90
N GLU A 201 0.81 12.76 -7.93
CA GLU A 201 0.35 12.78 -9.31
C GLU A 201 0.85 11.53 -10.02
N TYR A 202 0.07 11.03 -10.95
CA TYR A 202 0.37 9.86 -11.76
C TYR A 202 0.55 10.27 -13.21
N GLU A 203 1.69 9.91 -13.80
CA GLU A 203 1.96 10.08 -15.23
C GLU A 203 2.08 8.72 -15.90
N TYR A 204 1.32 8.53 -16.99
CA TYR A 204 1.43 7.35 -17.83
C TYR A 204 2.77 7.33 -18.56
N PRO A 205 3.32 6.12 -18.85
CA PRO A 205 4.50 6.00 -19.67
C PRO A 205 4.33 6.73 -21.01
N HIS A 206 5.32 7.51 -21.37
CA HIS A 206 5.42 8.07 -22.71
C HIS A 206 5.99 6.99 -23.63
N GLU A 207 5.10 6.33 -24.41
CA GLU A 207 5.56 5.32 -25.33
C GLU A 207 6.50 5.91 -26.37
N PRO A 208 7.64 5.26 -26.66
CA PRO A 208 8.50 5.71 -27.74
C PRO A 208 7.76 5.58 -29.06
N VAL A 209 7.52 6.71 -29.67
CA VAL A 209 6.98 6.82 -31.02
C VAL A 209 8.13 6.94 -32.02
N PRO A 210 7.95 6.56 -33.29
CA PRO A 210 8.96 6.75 -34.31
C PRO A 210 9.39 8.21 -34.41
N GLN A 211 10.64 8.44 -34.83
CA GLN A 211 11.20 9.80 -34.99
C GLN A 211 10.32 10.64 -35.92
N GLY A 212 9.93 11.81 -35.45
CA GLY A 212 9.11 12.77 -36.20
C GLY A 212 7.59 12.65 -35.89
N TRP A 213 7.20 11.74 -35.03
CA TRP A 213 5.81 11.58 -34.57
C TRP A 213 5.65 12.03 -33.12
N ASP A 214 4.49 12.60 -32.79
CA ASP A 214 3.99 12.71 -31.42
C ASP A 214 3.03 11.53 -31.11
N PRO A 215 2.73 11.24 -29.84
CA PRO A 215 1.90 10.08 -29.47
C PRO A 215 0.51 10.09 -30.13
N GLN A 216 -0.14 11.24 -30.24
CA GLN A 216 -1.46 11.33 -30.84
C GLN A 216 -1.43 11.04 -32.34
N SER A 217 -0.52 11.67 -33.07
CA SER A 217 -0.37 11.45 -34.50
C SER A 217 0.05 10.01 -34.84
N TRP A 218 0.86 9.39 -33.97
CA TRP A 218 1.23 7.99 -34.13
C TRP A 218 0.06 7.04 -33.89
N LEU A 219 -0.75 7.28 -32.85
CA LEU A 219 -1.98 6.53 -32.59
C LEU A 219 -2.94 6.63 -33.79
N GLU A 220 -3.17 7.83 -34.30
CA GLU A 220 -4.02 8.08 -35.47
C GLU A 220 -3.52 7.33 -36.71
N HIS A 221 -2.20 7.37 -36.94
CA HIS A 221 -1.58 6.64 -38.05
C HIS A 221 -1.83 5.13 -37.95
N LEU A 222 -1.61 4.52 -36.78
CA LEU A 222 -1.83 3.08 -36.59
C LEU A 222 -3.30 2.69 -36.83
N VAL A 223 -4.22 3.50 -36.29
CA VAL A 223 -5.67 3.28 -36.39
C VAL A 223 -6.15 3.43 -37.85
N LEU A 224 -5.72 4.47 -38.54
CA LEU A 224 -6.09 4.71 -39.94
C LEU A 224 -5.48 3.66 -40.89
N ASP A 225 -4.26 3.22 -40.63
CA ASP A 225 -3.66 2.14 -41.40
C ASP A 225 -4.42 0.81 -41.22
N ALA A 226 -4.82 0.48 -40.01
CA ALA A 226 -5.68 -0.67 -39.74
C ALA A 226 -7.07 -0.55 -40.40
N ALA A 227 -7.68 0.64 -40.31
CA ALA A 227 -8.96 0.92 -40.94
C ALA A 227 -8.91 0.77 -42.50
N ASN A 228 -7.83 1.27 -43.12
CA ASN A 228 -7.62 1.14 -44.57
C ASN A 228 -7.35 -0.32 -44.99
N ARG A 229 -6.70 -1.11 -44.15
CA ARG A 229 -6.53 -2.56 -44.40
C ARG A 229 -7.90 -3.31 -44.43
N LEU A 230 -8.78 -2.94 -43.50
CA LEU A 230 -10.14 -3.54 -43.46
C LEU A 230 -11.07 -3.04 -44.56
N HIS A 231 -10.91 -1.77 -44.97
CA HIS A 231 -11.74 -1.10 -45.97
C HIS A 231 -10.90 -0.50 -47.11
N PRO A 232 -10.29 -1.33 -48.00
CA PRO A 232 -9.41 -0.82 -49.07
C PRO A 232 -10.10 0.08 -50.10
N GLN A 233 -11.43 0.04 -50.17
CA GLN A 233 -12.24 0.84 -51.09
C GLN A 233 -12.74 2.16 -50.47
N GLY A 234 -12.28 2.48 -49.23
CA GLY A 234 -12.65 3.66 -48.46
C GLY A 234 -13.51 3.30 -47.24
N LEU A 235 -13.35 4.07 -46.20
CA LEU A 235 -13.99 3.89 -44.91
C LEU A 235 -15.50 4.25 -45.03
N PRO A 236 -16.44 3.39 -44.58
CA PRO A 236 -17.84 3.77 -44.52
C PRO A 236 -18.07 5.01 -43.65
N GLN A 237 -18.99 5.90 -44.04
CA GLN A 237 -19.23 7.17 -43.35
C GLN A 237 -19.50 6.98 -41.85
N ARG A 238 -20.21 5.91 -41.47
CA ARG A 238 -20.48 5.60 -40.06
C ARG A 238 -19.20 5.32 -39.26
N TRP A 239 -18.23 4.60 -39.87
CA TRP A 239 -16.92 4.33 -39.27
C TRP A 239 -16.13 5.60 -39.11
N GLN A 240 -16.10 6.45 -40.20
CA GLN A 240 -15.38 7.72 -40.16
C GLN A 240 -15.87 8.61 -39.03
N ASN A 241 -17.21 8.77 -38.88
CA ASN A 241 -17.79 9.62 -37.85
C ASN A 241 -17.42 9.14 -36.44
N VAL A 242 -17.53 7.83 -36.17
CA VAL A 242 -17.19 7.25 -34.86
C VAL A 242 -15.69 7.42 -34.58
N LEU A 243 -14.84 7.18 -35.58
CA LEU A 243 -13.40 7.27 -35.43
C LEU A 243 -12.95 8.72 -35.14
N ASP A 244 -13.51 9.69 -35.87
CA ASP A 244 -13.22 11.12 -35.65
C ASP A 244 -13.63 11.56 -34.24
N GLU A 245 -14.80 11.09 -33.74
CA GLU A 245 -15.28 11.36 -32.41
C GLU A 245 -14.34 10.74 -31.34
N GLU A 246 -14.00 9.46 -31.46
CA GLU A 246 -13.10 8.76 -30.51
C GLU A 246 -11.71 9.40 -30.47
N LEU A 247 -11.07 9.62 -31.63
CA LEU A 247 -9.72 10.20 -31.70
C LEU A 247 -9.69 11.65 -31.20
N SER A 248 -10.75 12.43 -31.46
CA SER A 248 -10.90 13.79 -30.92
C SER A 248 -10.96 13.78 -29.39
N LEU A 249 -11.72 12.85 -28.81
CA LEU A 249 -11.85 12.74 -27.36
C LEU A 249 -10.58 12.24 -26.69
N ILE A 250 -9.91 11.23 -27.27
CA ILE A 250 -8.60 10.74 -26.81
C ILE A 250 -7.56 11.89 -26.81
N ARG A 251 -7.55 12.72 -27.87
CA ARG A 251 -6.69 13.90 -27.97
C ARG A 251 -6.98 14.92 -26.88
N LYS A 252 -8.26 15.27 -26.68
CA LYS A 252 -8.70 16.22 -25.64
C LYS A 252 -8.29 15.80 -24.23
N CYS A 253 -8.42 14.50 -23.94
CA CYS A 253 -8.09 13.92 -22.63
C CYS A 253 -6.58 13.58 -22.48
N ASN A 254 -5.77 13.75 -23.55
CA ASN A 254 -4.35 13.37 -23.58
C ASN A 254 -4.07 11.90 -23.26
N PHE A 255 -4.91 10.97 -23.75
CA PHE A 255 -4.81 9.54 -23.44
C PHE A 255 -4.10 8.72 -24.53
N ALA A 256 -3.50 9.34 -25.55
CA ALA A 256 -2.83 8.61 -26.62
C ALA A 256 -1.73 7.66 -26.11
N CYS A 257 -0.89 8.08 -25.16
CA CYS A 257 0.13 7.24 -24.55
C CYS A 257 -0.47 6.00 -23.88
N TYR A 258 -1.60 6.12 -23.20
CA TYR A 258 -2.29 5.01 -22.56
C TYR A 258 -2.72 3.94 -23.58
N PHE A 259 -3.39 4.35 -24.67
CA PHE A 259 -3.78 3.42 -25.74
C PHE A 259 -2.59 2.76 -26.41
N LEU A 260 -1.50 3.52 -26.63
CA LEU A 260 -0.26 2.99 -27.22
C LEU A 260 0.42 1.99 -26.28
N THR A 261 0.40 2.22 -24.98
CA THR A 261 0.93 1.28 -23.97
C THR A 261 0.18 -0.06 -24.01
N VAL A 262 -1.15 -0.01 -24.02
CA VAL A 262 -1.95 -1.24 -24.09
C VAL A 262 -1.75 -1.95 -25.43
N HIS A 263 -1.71 -1.19 -26.52
CA HIS A 263 -1.43 -1.73 -27.86
C HIS A 263 -0.06 -2.42 -27.94
N ASP A 264 1.00 -1.83 -27.38
CA ASP A 264 2.34 -2.42 -27.34
C ASP A 264 2.35 -3.77 -26.65
N ILE A 265 1.68 -3.89 -25.50
CA ILE A 265 1.57 -5.15 -24.72
C ILE A 265 0.79 -6.21 -25.50
N VAL A 266 -0.35 -5.84 -26.10
CA VAL A 266 -1.17 -6.74 -26.90
C VAL A 266 -0.43 -7.19 -28.16
N ASN A 267 0.22 -6.25 -28.86
CA ASN A 267 1.02 -6.53 -30.05
C ASN A 267 2.18 -7.49 -29.74
N TYR A 268 2.87 -7.30 -28.60
CA TYR A 268 3.86 -8.27 -28.14
C TYR A 268 3.27 -9.67 -28.05
N ALA A 269 2.11 -9.84 -27.40
CA ALA A 269 1.49 -11.15 -27.23
C ALA A 269 1.13 -11.77 -28.60
N ARG A 270 0.52 -11.01 -29.51
CA ARG A 270 0.06 -11.48 -30.83
C ARG A 270 1.18 -11.80 -31.80
N THR A 271 2.35 -11.19 -31.66
CA THR A 271 3.50 -11.38 -32.54
C THR A 271 4.43 -12.50 -32.10
N GLN A 272 4.14 -13.19 -31.00
CA GLN A 272 4.91 -14.38 -30.61
C GLN A 272 4.64 -15.55 -31.57
N ASP A 273 5.54 -16.54 -31.60
CA ASP A 273 5.38 -17.79 -32.36
C ASP A 273 5.42 -19.01 -31.44
N PRO A 274 4.29 -19.71 -31.21
CA PRO A 274 2.93 -19.34 -31.61
C PRO A 274 2.43 -18.09 -30.87
N PRO A 275 1.44 -17.37 -31.43
CA PRO A 275 0.85 -16.20 -30.76
C PRO A 275 0.29 -16.53 -29.38
N ILE A 276 0.48 -15.61 -28.41
CA ILE A 276 -0.17 -15.69 -27.10
C ILE A 276 -1.61 -15.21 -27.24
N LEU A 277 -2.58 -16.06 -26.87
CA LEU A 277 -3.98 -15.69 -26.97
C LEU A 277 -4.31 -14.56 -25.99
N CYS A 278 -4.91 -13.49 -26.52
CA CYS A 278 -5.34 -12.35 -25.71
C CYS A 278 -6.59 -11.70 -26.27
N GLN A 279 -7.39 -11.11 -25.38
CA GLN A 279 -8.67 -10.50 -25.72
C GLN A 279 -8.99 -9.35 -24.77
N GLY A 280 -9.17 -8.15 -25.31
CA GLY A 280 -9.75 -7.02 -24.58
C GLY A 280 -11.24 -7.27 -24.31
N ARG A 281 -11.66 -6.99 -23.09
CA ARG A 281 -13.03 -7.21 -22.61
C ARG A 281 -13.61 -5.98 -21.92
N GLY A 282 -14.85 -6.12 -21.40
CA GLY A 282 -15.53 -5.06 -20.65
C GLY A 282 -15.78 -3.83 -21.49
N SER A 283 -15.41 -2.67 -20.99
CA SER A 283 -15.64 -1.37 -21.62
C SER A 283 -14.86 -1.17 -22.91
N ALA A 284 -13.69 -1.81 -23.08
CA ALA A 284 -12.87 -1.73 -24.29
C ALA A 284 -13.61 -2.20 -25.56
N ALA A 285 -14.60 -3.09 -25.43
CA ALA A 285 -15.43 -3.55 -26.56
C ALA A 285 -16.29 -2.43 -27.19
N ASN A 286 -16.46 -1.29 -26.50
CA ASN A 286 -17.23 -0.16 -27.03
C ASN A 286 -16.39 0.78 -27.91
N SER A 287 -15.07 0.56 -28.03
CA SER A 287 -14.15 1.45 -28.75
C SER A 287 -13.76 0.89 -30.11
N LEU A 288 -13.96 1.70 -31.14
CA LEU A 288 -13.50 1.40 -32.50
C LEU A 288 -11.96 1.48 -32.59
N VAL A 289 -11.33 2.39 -31.85
CA VAL A 289 -9.89 2.47 -31.72
C VAL A 289 -9.31 1.18 -31.13
N CYS A 290 -9.90 0.64 -30.04
CA CYS A 290 -9.47 -0.63 -29.46
C CYS A 290 -9.65 -1.81 -30.44
N TYR A 291 -10.72 -1.80 -31.25
CA TYR A 291 -10.94 -2.81 -32.29
C TYR A 291 -9.88 -2.74 -33.39
N LEU A 292 -9.61 -1.56 -33.90
CA LEU A 292 -8.62 -1.35 -34.96
C LEU A 292 -7.17 -1.61 -34.50
N LEU A 293 -6.85 -1.36 -33.24
CA LEU A 293 -5.57 -1.71 -32.61
C LEU A 293 -5.47 -3.19 -32.22
N GLU A 294 -6.49 -4.00 -32.54
CA GLU A 294 -6.58 -5.42 -32.22
C GLU A 294 -6.53 -5.69 -30.68
N ILE A 295 -6.83 -4.69 -29.86
CA ILE A 295 -6.98 -4.87 -28.41
C ILE A 295 -8.21 -5.72 -28.10
N THR A 296 -9.32 -5.50 -28.83
CA THR A 296 -10.53 -6.34 -28.78
C THR A 296 -10.88 -6.87 -30.16
N SER A 297 -11.50 -8.06 -30.23
CA SER A 297 -12.03 -8.63 -31.48
C SER A 297 -13.49 -8.23 -31.74
N ILE A 298 -14.11 -7.46 -30.85
CA ILE A 298 -15.52 -7.07 -30.94
C ILE A 298 -15.63 -5.79 -31.79
N ASP A 299 -16.27 -5.87 -32.93
CA ASP A 299 -16.62 -4.72 -33.78
C ASP A 299 -17.78 -3.92 -33.13
N PRO A 300 -17.49 -2.69 -32.60
CA PRO A 300 -18.52 -1.91 -31.92
C PRO A 300 -19.60 -1.39 -32.90
N ILE A 301 -19.27 -1.20 -34.17
CA ILE A 301 -20.18 -0.71 -35.19
C ILE A 301 -21.20 -1.81 -35.55
N ALA A 302 -20.72 -3.04 -35.80
CA ALA A 302 -21.59 -4.20 -36.12
C ALA A 302 -22.51 -4.56 -34.94
N ASN A 303 -22.06 -4.37 -33.73
CA ASN A 303 -22.80 -4.68 -32.49
C ASN A 303 -23.59 -3.48 -31.93
N ASN A 304 -23.59 -2.32 -32.59
CA ASN A 304 -24.25 -1.09 -32.15
C ASN A 304 -23.88 -0.65 -30.71
N LEU A 305 -22.61 -0.79 -30.36
CA LEU A 305 -22.09 -0.37 -29.06
C LEU A 305 -21.83 1.14 -29.04
N LEU A 306 -21.89 1.74 -27.85
CA LEU A 306 -21.75 3.19 -27.65
C LEU A 306 -20.42 3.53 -26.96
N PHE A 307 -19.57 4.29 -27.65
CA PHE A 307 -18.28 4.75 -27.14
C PHE A 307 -18.41 5.62 -25.88
N THR A 308 -19.47 6.41 -25.74
CA THR A 308 -19.73 7.25 -24.56
C THR A 308 -19.83 6.47 -23.25
N ARG A 309 -20.00 5.14 -23.31
CA ARG A 309 -19.91 4.25 -22.13
C ARG A 309 -18.47 3.92 -21.74
N PHE A 310 -17.54 4.14 -22.64
CA PHE A 310 -16.12 3.84 -22.45
C PHE A 310 -15.33 5.08 -21.99
N LEU A 311 -15.53 6.22 -22.67
CA LEU A 311 -14.84 7.47 -22.38
C LEU A 311 -15.80 8.66 -22.50
N SER A 312 -15.69 9.63 -21.60
CA SER A 312 -16.42 10.89 -21.67
C SER A 312 -15.56 12.07 -21.25
N GLU A 313 -15.88 13.29 -21.69
CA GLU A 313 -15.12 14.51 -21.33
C GLU A 313 -15.14 14.82 -19.82
N GLU A 314 -16.17 14.35 -19.10
CA GLU A 314 -16.33 14.56 -17.66
C GLU A 314 -15.37 13.66 -16.84
N ARG A 315 -14.92 12.56 -17.42
CA ARG A 315 -13.95 11.65 -16.80
C ARG A 315 -12.54 12.19 -17.00
N ARG A 316 -11.88 12.51 -15.90
CA ARG A 316 -10.47 12.95 -15.92
C ARG A 316 -9.48 11.78 -15.91
N GLU A 317 -9.98 10.57 -15.76
CA GLU A 317 -9.23 9.31 -15.69
C GLU A 317 -9.36 8.56 -17.01
N PRO A 318 -8.32 7.82 -17.44
CA PRO A 318 -8.41 6.99 -18.64
C PRO A 318 -9.45 5.88 -18.45
N PRO A 319 -9.99 5.36 -19.56
CA PRO A 319 -10.93 4.27 -19.49
C PRO A 319 -10.25 2.97 -19.06
N ASP A 320 -10.98 2.10 -18.38
CA ASP A 320 -10.54 0.74 -18.08
C ASP A 320 -10.43 -0.09 -19.37
N ILE A 321 -9.24 -0.54 -19.68
CA ILE A 321 -8.97 -1.51 -20.75
C ILE A 321 -8.49 -2.81 -20.11
N ASP A 322 -9.42 -3.73 -19.86
CA ASP A 322 -9.09 -5.08 -19.41
C ASP A 322 -8.65 -5.94 -20.60
N VAL A 323 -7.51 -6.60 -20.48
CA VAL A 323 -7.03 -7.59 -21.48
C VAL A 323 -6.77 -8.90 -20.78
N ASP A 324 -7.53 -9.95 -21.14
CA ASP A 324 -7.27 -11.30 -20.72
C ASP A 324 -6.17 -11.94 -21.58
N PHE A 325 -5.23 -12.62 -20.93
CA PHE A 325 -4.19 -13.42 -21.59
C PHE A 325 -4.34 -14.89 -21.20
N GLU A 326 -4.00 -15.80 -22.11
CA GLU A 326 -4.02 -17.23 -21.80
C GLU A 326 -3.18 -17.56 -20.57
N HIS A 327 -3.71 -18.44 -19.73
CA HIS A 327 -3.17 -18.72 -18.41
C HIS A 327 -1.72 -19.24 -18.46
N GLU A 328 -1.45 -20.14 -19.40
CA GLU A 328 -0.18 -20.86 -19.51
C GLU A 328 0.98 -19.92 -19.85
N ARG A 329 0.73 -18.88 -20.64
CA ARG A 329 1.77 -18.00 -21.17
C ARG A 329 1.72 -16.55 -20.68
N ARG A 330 0.79 -16.22 -19.78
CA ARG A 330 0.69 -14.85 -19.23
C ARG A 330 1.97 -14.36 -18.52
N GLU A 331 2.78 -15.30 -18.00
CA GLU A 331 4.07 -14.95 -17.37
C GLU A 331 5.04 -14.34 -18.39
N GLU A 332 5.01 -14.77 -19.65
CA GLU A 332 5.85 -14.20 -20.71
C GLU A 332 5.50 -12.72 -20.95
N VAL A 333 4.21 -12.38 -20.91
CA VAL A 333 3.72 -11.00 -21.03
C VAL A 333 4.14 -10.17 -19.81
N MET A 334 3.99 -10.72 -18.59
CA MET A 334 4.45 -10.07 -17.36
C MET A 334 5.95 -9.74 -17.40
N GLN A 335 6.77 -10.70 -17.84
CA GLN A 335 8.21 -10.50 -17.97
C GLN A 335 8.57 -9.55 -19.13
N TYR A 336 7.74 -9.48 -20.19
CA TYR A 336 7.87 -8.43 -21.21
C TYR A 336 7.68 -7.04 -20.61
N ILE A 337 6.63 -6.82 -19.82
CA ILE A 337 6.37 -5.55 -19.12
C ILE A 337 7.58 -5.15 -18.27
N TYR A 338 8.15 -6.07 -17.49
CA TYR A 338 9.34 -5.78 -16.69
C TYR A 338 10.60 -5.51 -17.51
N ARG A 339 10.78 -6.16 -18.65
CA ARG A 339 11.89 -5.84 -19.57
C ARG A 339 11.73 -4.48 -20.21
N ARG A 340 10.50 -4.11 -20.58
CA ARG A 340 10.15 -2.88 -21.27
C ARG A 340 10.24 -1.66 -20.35
N TYR A 341 9.58 -1.72 -19.20
CA TYR A 341 9.42 -0.60 -18.26
C TYR A 341 10.37 -0.65 -17.06
N THR A 342 11.07 -1.73 -16.85
CA THR A 342 11.87 -2.05 -15.66
C THR A 342 11.03 -2.18 -14.38
N ARG A 343 11.59 -2.86 -13.37
CA ARG A 343 10.95 -2.99 -12.04
C ARG A 343 10.95 -1.70 -11.20
N ARG A 344 11.48 -0.62 -11.73
CA ARG A 344 11.44 0.71 -11.10
C ARG A 344 10.24 1.54 -11.55
N ARG A 345 9.64 1.18 -12.69
CA ARG A 345 8.51 1.85 -13.31
C ARG A 345 7.29 0.96 -13.45
N ALA A 346 7.41 -0.31 -13.08
CA ALA A 346 6.35 -1.32 -13.19
C ALA A 346 6.24 -2.15 -11.93
N GLY A 347 5.02 -2.36 -11.44
CA GLY A 347 4.71 -3.21 -10.30
C GLY A 347 3.30 -3.76 -10.38
N ILE A 348 3.09 -4.96 -9.82
CA ILE A 348 1.74 -5.53 -9.70
C ILE A 348 1.03 -4.82 -8.56
N ALA A 349 -0.24 -4.45 -8.74
CA ALA A 349 -1.07 -3.90 -7.67
C ALA A 349 -1.22 -4.92 -6.53
N ALA A 350 -1.35 -4.44 -5.30
CA ALA A 350 -1.65 -5.31 -4.18
C ALA A 350 -3.14 -5.62 -4.07
N THR A 351 -3.45 -6.59 -3.23
CA THR A 351 -4.77 -6.85 -2.68
C THR A 351 -4.62 -7.01 -1.18
N VAL A 352 -5.30 -6.20 -0.40
CA VAL A 352 -5.33 -6.32 1.06
C VAL A 352 -6.27 -7.47 1.43
N ILE A 353 -5.68 -8.56 1.89
CA ILE A 353 -6.47 -9.69 2.39
C ILE A 353 -6.89 -9.40 3.82
N HIS A 354 -8.18 -9.40 4.08
CA HIS A 354 -8.78 -9.18 5.39
C HIS A 354 -9.11 -10.50 6.09
N TYR A 355 -9.18 -10.45 7.42
CA TYR A 355 -9.66 -11.58 8.19
C TYR A 355 -11.13 -11.89 7.87
N ARG A 356 -11.38 -13.15 7.55
CA ARG A 356 -12.69 -13.77 7.38
C ARG A 356 -12.94 -14.73 8.55
N PRO A 357 -14.19 -15.16 8.84
CA PRO A 357 -14.50 -15.99 10.00
C PRO A 357 -13.56 -17.17 10.19
N ARG A 358 -13.32 -17.94 9.14
CA ARG A 358 -12.45 -19.13 9.19
C ARG A 358 -11.00 -18.81 9.58
N SER A 359 -10.41 -17.76 9.03
CA SER A 359 -9.03 -17.35 9.36
C SER A 359 -8.95 -16.73 10.75
N ALA A 360 -9.92 -15.89 11.13
CA ALA A 360 -9.97 -15.27 12.45
C ALA A 360 -10.06 -16.31 13.56
N VAL A 361 -10.94 -17.31 13.41
CA VAL A 361 -11.09 -18.42 14.38
C VAL A 361 -9.80 -19.21 14.54
N ARG A 362 -9.19 -19.61 13.42
CA ARG A 362 -7.97 -20.45 13.47
C ARG A 362 -6.80 -19.72 14.11
N GLU A 363 -6.54 -18.49 13.69
CA GLU A 363 -5.39 -17.72 14.17
C GLU A 363 -5.60 -17.21 15.61
N ALA A 364 -6.79 -16.68 15.94
CA ALA A 364 -7.11 -16.28 17.30
C ALA A 364 -7.11 -17.47 18.26
N GLY A 365 -7.71 -18.59 17.86
CA GLY A 365 -7.75 -19.79 18.69
C GLY A 365 -6.36 -20.33 18.98
N LYS A 366 -5.49 -20.43 17.95
CA LYS A 366 -4.08 -20.83 18.13
C LYS A 366 -3.33 -19.87 19.06
N ALA A 367 -3.51 -18.55 18.88
CA ALA A 367 -2.88 -17.54 19.72
C ALA A 367 -3.38 -17.57 21.17
N LEU A 368 -4.62 -17.95 21.40
CA LEU A 368 -5.19 -18.16 22.74
C LEU A 368 -4.85 -19.51 23.38
N GLY A 369 -4.19 -20.43 22.63
CA GLY A 369 -3.76 -21.74 23.12
C GLY A 369 -4.78 -22.86 22.96
N PHE A 370 -5.84 -22.66 22.16
CA PHE A 370 -6.77 -23.74 21.81
C PHE A 370 -6.12 -24.78 20.91
N SER A 371 -6.54 -26.04 21.04
CA SER A 371 -6.08 -27.11 20.15
C SER A 371 -6.55 -26.93 18.72
N GLU A 372 -5.83 -27.52 17.77
CA GLU A 372 -6.22 -27.47 16.36
C GLU A 372 -7.57 -28.11 16.08
N ASP A 373 -7.94 -29.16 16.82
CA ASP A 373 -9.25 -29.83 16.69
C ASP A 373 -10.42 -28.90 17.06
N VAL A 374 -10.27 -28.09 18.11
CA VAL A 374 -11.28 -27.11 18.53
C VAL A 374 -11.42 -26.01 17.48
N THR A 375 -10.30 -25.45 17.05
CA THR A 375 -10.31 -24.37 16.06
C THR A 375 -10.76 -24.85 14.67
N ALA A 376 -10.45 -26.09 14.27
CA ALA A 376 -10.92 -26.69 13.03
C ALA A 376 -12.44 -26.89 13.04
N ARG A 377 -12.99 -27.52 14.10
CA ARG A 377 -14.46 -27.70 14.25
C ARG A 377 -15.20 -26.38 14.16
N LEU A 378 -14.73 -25.36 14.89
CA LEU A 378 -15.37 -24.03 14.85
C LEU A 378 -15.22 -23.38 13.47
N ALA A 379 -14.06 -23.52 12.80
CA ALA A 379 -13.85 -22.99 11.46
C ALA A 379 -14.75 -23.67 10.40
N ASP A 380 -15.07 -24.94 10.58
CA ASP A 380 -15.93 -25.70 9.66
C ASP A 380 -17.40 -25.29 9.74
N THR A 381 -17.88 -24.77 10.88
CA THR A 381 -19.24 -24.17 10.97
C THR A 381 -19.38 -22.91 10.12
N SER A 382 -18.26 -22.29 9.71
CA SER A 382 -18.21 -21.06 8.91
C SER A 382 -18.03 -21.33 7.41
N TRP A 383 -18.18 -22.57 6.94
CA TRP A 383 -18.01 -22.91 5.52
C TRP A 383 -19.07 -22.22 4.66
N GLY A 384 -18.63 -21.56 3.58
CA GLY A 384 -19.52 -20.79 2.70
C GLY A 384 -19.93 -19.41 3.24
N SER A 385 -19.53 -19.01 4.45
CA SER A 385 -19.79 -17.68 4.99
C SER A 385 -18.74 -16.69 4.50
N TRP A 386 -19.16 -15.76 3.65
CA TRP A 386 -18.37 -14.60 3.20
C TRP A 386 -18.61 -13.38 4.10
N GLY A 387 -19.36 -13.56 5.20
CA GLY A 387 -19.78 -12.49 6.09
C GLY A 387 -18.64 -11.90 6.92
N SER A 388 -18.92 -10.72 7.46
CA SER A 388 -18.09 -9.99 8.42
C SER A 388 -18.47 -10.31 9.87
N GLU A 389 -19.28 -11.34 10.12
CA GLU A 389 -19.79 -11.70 11.44
C GLU A 389 -19.59 -13.18 11.75
N MET A 390 -19.37 -13.47 13.02
CA MET A 390 -19.29 -14.81 13.57
C MET A 390 -20.30 -14.91 14.73
N PRO A 391 -21.55 -15.33 14.46
CA PRO A 391 -22.61 -15.38 15.48
C PRO A 391 -22.33 -16.46 16.52
N VAL A 392 -22.86 -16.26 17.74
CA VAL A 392 -22.67 -17.16 18.91
C VAL A 392 -23.15 -18.59 18.65
N GLU A 393 -24.18 -18.74 17.82
CA GLU A 393 -24.75 -20.03 17.43
C GLU A 393 -23.69 -20.95 16.78
N ARG A 394 -22.72 -20.41 16.09
CA ARG A 394 -21.62 -21.18 15.47
C ARG A 394 -20.69 -21.80 16.50
N PHE A 395 -20.50 -21.13 17.66
CA PHE A 395 -19.75 -21.71 18.77
C PHE A 395 -20.54 -22.89 19.41
N ILE A 396 -21.84 -22.73 19.57
CA ILE A 396 -22.71 -23.79 20.10
C ILE A 396 -22.75 -24.99 19.14
N GLU A 397 -22.89 -24.77 17.82
CA GLU A 397 -22.81 -25.81 16.79
C GLU A 397 -21.50 -26.59 16.83
N ALA A 398 -20.39 -25.90 17.12
CA ALA A 398 -19.09 -26.55 17.32
C ALA A 398 -18.92 -27.28 18.62
N GLY A 399 -19.97 -27.31 19.48
CA GLY A 399 -19.96 -27.96 20.82
C GLY A 399 -19.16 -27.16 21.86
N LEU A 400 -19.06 -25.84 21.71
CA LEU A 400 -18.41 -24.93 22.64
C LEU A 400 -19.49 -24.19 23.45
N ASP A 401 -19.24 -23.99 24.73
CA ASP A 401 -20.13 -23.25 25.63
C ASP A 401 -19.68 -21.78 25.71
N PRO A 402 -20.44 -20.83 25.12
CA PRO A 402 -20.12 -19.41 25.19
C PRO A 402 -20.15 -18.81 26.61
N GLY A 403 -20.69 -19.52 27.59
CA GLY A 403 -20.66 -19.13 29.01
C GLY A 403 -19.31 -19.36 29.68
N GLN A 404 -18.38 -20.10 29.06
CA GLN A 404 -17.03 -20.27 29.57
C GLN A 404 -16.16 -19.06 29.22
N ASP A 405 -15.35 -18.56 30.16
CA ASP A 405 -14.56 -17.34 30.03
C ASP A 405 -13.57 -17.37 28.83
N ASP A 406 -12.96 -18.52 28.55
CA ASP A 406 -12.04 -18.73 27.46
C ASP A 406 -12.75 -18.71 26.10
N ILE A 407 -13.94 -19.30 25.99
CA ILE A 407 -14.78 -19.28 24.80
C ILE A 407 -15.35 -17.88 24.55
N ALA A 408 -15.85 -17.21 25.58
CA ALA A 408 -16.31 -15.83 25.51
C ALA A 408 -15.18 -14.88 25.05
N ARG A 409 -13.96 -15.11 25.54
CA ARG A 409 -12.76 -14.37 25.11
C ARG A 409 -12.42 -14.65 23.64
N LEU A 410 -12.44 -15.91 23.20
CA LEU A 410 -12.23 -16.27 21.80
C LEU A 410 -13.26 -15.60 20.89
N GLN A 411 -14.54 -15.65 21.26
CA GLN A 411 -15.62 -15.01 20.51
C GLN A 411 -15.39 -13.51 20.37
N TRP A 412 -15.05 -12.82 21.47
CA TRP A 412 -14.77 -11.39 21.46
C TRP A 412 -13.58 -11.05 20.56
N ILE A 413 -12.45 -11.79 20.67
CA ILE A 413 -11.25 -11.58 19.82
C ILE A 413 -11.59 -11.81 18.34
N VAL A 414 -12.30 -12.88 18.01
CA VAL A 414 -12.72 -13.17 16.63
C VAL A 414 -13.56 -12.03 16.07
N ALA A 415 -14.54 -11.54 16.83
CA ALA A 415 -15.37 -10.41 16.42
C ALA A 415 -14.55 -9.13 16.17
N GLN A 416 -13.52 -8.88 16.98
CA GLN A 416 -12.63 -7.74 16.80
C GLN A 416 -11.66 -7.89 15.60
N LEU A 417 -11.26 -9.13 15.27
CA LEU A 417 -10.35 -9.40 14.15
C LEU A 417 -11.04 -9.36 12.80
N LEU A 418 -12.34 -9.64 12.75
CA LEU A 418 -13.07 -9.63 11.47
C LEU A 418 -12.91 -8.29 10.77
N THR A 419 -12.65 -8.34 9.47
CA THR A 419 -12.36 -7.20 8.62
C THR A 419 -10.99 -6.51 8.82
N PHE A 420 -10.20 -6.89 9.83
CA PHE A 420 -8.83 -6.36 9.95
C PHE A 420 -7.96 -6.83 8.77
N PRO A 421 -7.03 -5.99 8.30
CA PRO A 421 -6.01 -6.42 7.36
C PRO A 421 -5.18 -7.58 7.93
N ARG A 422 -5.01 -8.64 7.14
CA ARG A 422 -4.24 -9.82 7.53
C ARG A 422 -2.86 -9.84 6.87
N HIS A 423 -2.81 -9.68 5.57
CA HIS A 423 -1.58 -9.55 4.79
C HIS A 423 -1.86 -8.94 3.42
N LEU A 424 -0.80 -8.40 2.80
CA LEU A 424 -0.83 -8.01 1.40
C LEU A 424 -0.64 -9.24 0.51
N SER A 425 -1.43 -9.33 -0.56
CA SER A 425 -1.25 -10.27 -1.65
C SER A 425 -1.03 -9.51 -2.95
N GLN A 426 -0.45 -10.15 -3.96
CA GLN A 426 -0.43 -9.58 -5.31
C GLN A 426 -1.79 -9.73 -5.97
N HIS A 427 -2.25 -8.73 -6.71
CA HIS A 427 -3.40 -8.84 -7.60
C HIS A 427 -3.11 -9.83 -8.74
N VAL A 428 -4.15 -10.46 -9.28
CA VAL A 428 -3.97 -11.51 -10.30
C VAL A 428 -3.53 -10.99 -11.66
N GLY A 429 -3.79 -9.71 -11.98
CA GLY A 429 -3.55 -9.15 -13.31
C GLY A 429 -3.40 -7.63 -13.38
N GLY A 430 -3.56 -6.88 -12.27
CA GLY A 430 -3.40 -5.43 -12.28
C GLY A 430 -1.94 -5.01 -12.25
N TYR A 431 -1.49 -4.25 -13.26
CA TYR A 431 -0.16 -3.61 -13.29
C TYR A 431 -0.30 -2.11 -13.18
N VAL A 432 0.61 -1.49 -12.42
CA VAL A 432 0.82 -0.05 -12.41
C VAL A 432 2.11 0.25 -13.17
N LEU A 433 2.01 1.13 -14.16
CA LEU A 433 3.09 1.55 -15.03
C LEU A 433 3.21 3.07 -14.97
N THR A 434 4.39 3.60 -14.66
CA THR A 434 4.62 5.05 -14.55
C THR A 434 5.72 5.52 -15.51
N GLU A 435 5.65 6.77 -15.94
CA GLU A 435 6.75 7.42 -16.68
C GLU A 435 7.94 7.61 -15.76
N ASP A 436 7.72 8.19 -14.61
CA ASP A 436 8.72 8.35 -13.58
C ASP A 436 8.93 7.10 -12.73
N ARG A 437 9.75 7.21 -11.72
CA ARG A 437 10.07 6.10 -10.82
C ARG A 437 8.89 5.76 -9.92
N LEU A 438 8.27 4.61 -10.11
CA LEU A 438 7.20 4.08 -9.27
C LEU A 438 7.66 3.88 -7.81
N ASP A 439 8.94 3.54 -7.58
CA ASP A 439 9.51 3.41 -6.23
C ASP A 439 9.72 4.75 -5.48
N GLU A 440 9.42 5.87 -6.12
CA GLU A 440 9.31 7.19 -5.49
C GLU A 440 7.85 7.61 -5.23
N THR A 441 6.90 6.81 -5.69
CA THR A 441 5.46 7.02 -5.46
C THR A 441 4.93 6.05 -4.42
N VAL A 442 5.36 4.79 -4.44
CA VAL A 442 4.91 3.72 -3.53
C VAL A 442 6.04 2.72 -3.26
N PRO A 443 6.14 2.14 -2.06
CA PRO A 443 7.11 1.07 -1.81
C PRO A 443 6.84 -0.17 -2.66
N ILE A 444 7.91 -0.79 -3.17
CA ILE A 444 7.85 -2.00 -3.99
C ILE A 444 8.44 -3.18 -3.21
N HIS A 445 7.76 -4.32 -3.25
CA HIS A 445 8.15 -5.57 -2.61
C HIS A 445 8.49 -6.68 -3.63
N ASN A 446 9.24 -7.67 -3.17
CA ASN A 446 9.30 -8.95 -3.85
C ASN A 446 7.98 -9.72 -3.61
N ALA A 447 7.44 -10.33 -4.65
CA ALA A 447 6.29 -11.20 -4.52
C ALA A 447 6.69 -12.60 -4.00
N ALA A 448 5.70 -13.43 -3.66
CA ALA A 448 5.96 -14.83 -3.29
C ALA A 448 6.44 -15.66 -4.49
N MET A 449 6.01 -15.31 -5.71
CA MET A 449 6.51 -15.90 -6.94
C MET A 449 7.82 -15.22 -7.36
N ALA A 450 8.79 -16.02 -7.79
CA ALA A 450 10.05 -15.50 -8.27
C ALA A 450 9.86 -14.50 -9.43
N ASP A 451 10.77 -13.56 -9.54
CA ASP A 451 10.81 -12.54 -10.61
C ASP A 451 9.59 -11.60 -10.73
N ARG A 452 8.70 -11.62 -9.74
CA ARG A 452 7.60 -10.65 -9.65
C ARG A 452 7.81 -9.65 -8.52
N THR A 453 7.30 -8.44 -8.74
CA THR A 453 7.25 -7.36 -7.74
C THR A 453 5.84 -6.82 -7.63
N PHE A 454 5.45 -6.41 -6.43
CA PHE A 454 4.17 -5.76 -6.20
C PHE A 454 4.35 -4.47 -5.38
N ILE A 455 3.42 -3.55 -5.53
CA ILE A 455 3.37 -2.28 -4.78
C ILE A 455 2.52 -2.43 -3.53
N GLU A 456 2.65 -1.52 -2.55
CA GLU A 456 1.88 -1.59 -1.30
C GLU A 456 0.43 -1.08 -1.44
N TRP A 457 0.06 -0.43 -2.54
CA TRP A 457 -1.30 0.05 -2.74
C TRP A 457 -2.24 -1.08 -3.14
N ASP A 458 -3.40 -1.11 -2.50
CA ASP A 458 -4.52 -1.98 -2.90
C ASP A 458 -5.04 -1.56 -4.28
N LYS A 459 -5.58 -2.54 -5.03
CA LYS A 459 -6.18 -2.26 -6.34
C LYS A 459 -7.31 -1.22 -6.27
N ASP A 460 -8.02 -1.15 -5.14
CA ASP A 460 -9.14 -0.24 -4.94
C ASP A 460 -8.68 1.19 -4.51
N ASP A 461 -7.38 1.37 -4.20
CA ASP A 461 -6.76 2.67 -3.86
C ASP A 461 -6.03 3.31 -5.06
N ILE A 462 -6.04 2.68 -6.23
CA ILE A 462 -5.30 3.13 -7.42
C ILE A 462 -6.19 3.98 -8.34
N ASP A 463 -7.51 3.87 -8.20
CA ASP A 463 -8.52 4.58 -8.99
C ASP A 463 -8.64 6.08 -8.61
#